data_481d7733afaf3b544bd8b09936be0809
#
_entry.id   481d7733afaf3b544bd8b09936be0809
#
_cell.length_a   1.000
_cell.length_b   1.000
_cell.length_c   1.000
_cell.angle_alpha   90.00
_cell.angle_beta   90.00
_cell.angle_gamma   90.00
#
_symmetry.space_group_name_H-M   'P 1'
#
loop_
_entity.id
_entity.type
_entity.pdbx_description
1 polymer ?
#
loop_
_entity_poly.entity_id
_entity_poly.type
_entity_poly.pdbx_seq_one_letter_code
_entity_poly.pdbx_strand_id
1 'polypeptide(L)'
;MTELVLYLLTHSRELQKSTNTGALVVQALSASLKIKVEVIEWQRKAADQRLLDLSERQQLGLVYPLQADTAQACYLLQQGQYQAQNPAAFTELPTRQNGSIKHWVLLDATWQEAAKMLRQSPYLQSCYRLALKPDAPSLYKLRRNQKAGALCTAEVVMELLQQTGFINEKEQLMLLFDEFNKR
;
A
#
# COMPACT_ATOMS: atom_id res chain seq x y z
N MET A 1 -8.41 18.70 -6.84
CA MET A 1 -8.58 18.25 -5.43
C MET A 1 -7.98 16.88 -5.32
N THR A 2 -7.10 16.62 -4.34
CA THR A 2 -6.47 15.31 -4.15
C THR A 2 -7.53 14.28 -3.75
N GLU A 3 -7.57 13.18 -4.49
CA GLU A 3 -8.56 12.11 -4.30
C GLU A 3 -7.97 10.93 -3.52
N LEU A 4 -6.64 10.72 -3.61
CA LEU A 4 -5.91 9.63 -2.97
C LEU A 4 -4.59 10.13 -2.38
N VAL A 5 -4.27 9.71 -1.16
CA VAL A 5 -2.98 9.95 -0.50
C VAL A 5 -2.33 8.62 -0.17
N LEU A 6 -1.15 8.38 -0.69
CA LEU A 6 -0.34 7.19 -0.46
C LEU A 6 0.83 7.54 0.44
N TYR A 7 0.92 6.89 1.57
CA TYR A 7 2.08 6.96 2.47
C TYR A 7 2.94 5.72 2.26
N LEU A 8 4.12 5.90 1.71
CA LEU A 8 5.14 4.85 1.65
C LEU A 8 5.90 4.87 2.96
N LEU A 9 5.48 4.02 3.90
CA LEU A 9 6.17 3.85 5.17
C LEU A 9 7.39 2.96 4.92
N THR A 10 8.55 3.61 4.75
CA THR A 10 9.75 2.98 4.21
C THR A 10 10.73 2.62 5.31
N HIS A 11 11.19 1.38 5.33
CA HIS A 11 12.27 0.96 6.23
C HIS A 11 13.58 1.65 5.84
N SER A 12 14.38 2.13 6.82
CA SER A 12 15.62 2.87 6.57
C SER A 12 16.57 2.19 5.57
N ARG A 13 16.63 0.85 5.59
CA ARG A 13 17.45 0.07 4.65
C ARG A 13 16.97 0.14 3.20
N GLU A 14 15.69 0.44 2.96
CA GLU A 14 15.15 0.53 1.59
C GLU A 14 15.38 1.92 0.98
N LEU A 15 15.46 2.98 1.80
CA LEU A 15 15.63 4.36 1.32
C LEU A 15 16.86 4.55 0.44
N GLN A 16 17.93 3.79 0.67
CA GLN A 16 19.19 3.93 -0.06
C GLN A 16 19.41 2.85 -1.14
N LYS A 17 18.47 1.92 -1.30
CA LYS A 17 18.63 0.86 -2.29
C LYS A 17 18.33 1.35 -3.69
N SER A 18 19.24 1.13 -4.62
CA SER A 18 19.03 1.36 -6.06
C SER A 18 17.90 0.50 -6.65
N THR A 19 17.52 -0.59 -5.96
CA THR A 19 16.42 -1.49 -6.32
C THR A 19 15.11 -1.16 -5.61
N ASN A 20 15.01 -0.01 -4.90
CA ASN A 20 13.78 0.41 -4.26
C ASN A 20 12.74 0.83 -5.29
N THR A 21 11.65 0.08 -5.38
CA THR A 21 10.54 0.39 -6.30
C THR A 21 9.57 1.44 -5.76
N GLY A 22 9.63 1.77 -4.48
CA GLY A 22 8.91 2.92 -3.90
C GLY A 22 9.35 4.25 -4.50
N ALA A 23 10.65 4.39 -4.84
CA ALA A 23 11.17 5.58 -5.52
C ALA A 23 10.54 5.80 -6.90
N LEU A 24 10.21 4.72 -7.64
CA LEU A 24 9.50 4.81 -8.92
C LEU A 24 8.09 5.35 -8.76
N VAL A 25 7.40 4.94 -7.68
CA VAL A 25 6.06 5.44 -7.36
C VAL A 25 6.09 6.95 -7.15
N VAL A 26 7.06 7.44 -6.36
CA VAL A 26 7.23 8.88 -6.13
C VAL A 26 7.49 9.61 -7.44
N GLN A 27 8.39 9.09 -8.28
CA GLN A 27 8.75 9.70 -9.56
C GLN A 27 7.54 9.74 -10.51
N ALA A 28 6.83 8.62 -10.68
CA ALA A 28 5.72 8.50 -11.62
C ALA A 28 4.54 9.41 -11.25
N LEU A 29 4.26 9.53 -9.95
CA LEU A 29 3.07 10.21 -9.46
C LEU A 29 3.33 11.66 -9.01
N SER A 30 4.57 12.15 -9.13
CA SER A 30 4.96 13.49 -8.68
C SER A 30 4.16 14.63 -9.34
N ALA A 31 3.70 14.45 -10.56
CA ALA A 31 2.93 15.45 -11.32
C ALA A 31 1.40 15.23 -11.24
N SER A 32 0.92 14.17 -10.55
CA SER A 32 -0.51 13.92 -10.45
C SER A 32 -1.19 14.96 -9.56
N LEU A 33 -2.28 15.54 -10.06
CA LEU A 33 -3.14 16.44 -9.28
C LEU A 33 -4.15 15.69 -8.41
N LYS A 34 -4.33 14.39 -8.66
CA LYS A 34 -5.31 13.55 -7.97
C LYS A 34 -4.69 12.71 -6.86
N ILE A 35 -3.43 12.32 -7.03
CA ILE A 35 -2.73 11.42 -6.13
C ILE A 35 -1.54 12.14 -5.49
N LYS A 36 -1.47 12.12 -4.18
CA LYS A 36 -0.32 12.58 -3.41
C LYS A 36 0.43 11.38 -2.88
N VAL A 37 1.75 11.34 -3.07
CA VAL A 37 2.62 10.31 -2.51
C VAL A 37 3.56 10.96 -1.51
N GLU A 38 3.63 10.41 -0.31
CA GLU A 38 4.54 10.85 0.74
C GLU A 38 5.38 9.67 1.23
N VAL A 39 6.70 9.86 1.27
CA VAL A 39 7.63 8.90 1.86
C VAL A 39 7.84 9.27 3.31
N ILE A 40 7.63 8.29 4.20
CA ILE A 40 7.83 8.45 5.64
C ILE A 40 8.81 7.36 6.07
N GLU A 41 9.95 7.75 6.65
CA GLU A 41 10.86 6.78 7.24
C GLU A 41 10.23 6.14 8.48
N TRP A 42 10.13 4.81 8.47
CA TRP A 42 9.62 4.08 9.61
C TRP A 42 10.58 4.14 10.80
N GLN A 43 10.07 4.58 11.92
CA GLN A 43 10.78 4.62 13.19
C GLN A 43 10.01 3.82 14.25
N ARG A 44 10.68 2.83 14.84
CA ARG A 44 10.06 1.94 15.83
C ARG A 44 9.49 2.67 17.05
N LYS A 45 10.17 3.71 17.53
CA LYS A 45 9.84 4.41 18.79
C LYS A 45 9.19 5.77 18.59
N ALA A 46 9.12 6.24 17.35
CA ALA A 46 8.58 7.55 17.02
C ALA A 46 7.74 7.44 15.75
N ALA A 47 6.47 7.07 15.90
CA ALA A 47 5.55 7.06 14.79
C ALA A 47 5.30 8.49 14.30
N ASP A 48 5.09 8.64 12.98
CA ASP A 48 4.69 9.93 12.40
C ASP A 48 3.33 10.36 12.96
N GLN A 49 3.27 11.59 13.50
CA GLN A 49 2.08 12.08 14.18
C GLN A 49 0.85 12.14 13.26
N ARG A 50 1.04 12.44 11.97
CA ARG A 50 -0.05 12.46 10.99
C ARG A 50 -0.70 11.09 10.82
N LEU A 51 0.11 10.02 10.80
CA LEU A 51 -0.40 8.65 10.70
C LEU A 51 -1.13 8.23 11.97
N LEU A 52 -0.65 8.66 13.15
CA LEU A 52 -1.35 8.45 14.41
C LEU A 52 -2.72 9.12 14.41
N ASP A 53 -2.79 10.40 14.07
CA ASP A 53 -4.03 11.17 14.05
C ASP A 53 -5.05 10.59 13.05
N LEU A 54 -4.59 10.18 11.86
CA LEU A 54 -5.45 9.54 10.86
C LEU A 54 -5.96 8.17 11.32
N SER A 55 -5.11 7.40 12.00
CA SER A 55 -5.50 6.09 12.56
C SER A 55 -6.54 6.24 13.67
N GLU A 56 -6.34 7.17 14.59
CA GLU A 56 -7.30 7.46 15.67
C GLU A 56 -8.66 7.91 15.14
N ARG A 57 -8.66 8.68 14.04
CA ARG A 57 -9.90 9.12 13.36
C ARG A 57 -10.51 8.07 12.46
N GLN A 58 -9.96 6.87 12.38
CA GLN A 58 -10.40 5.80 11.47
C GLN A 58 -10.41 6.22 9.99
N GLN A 59 -9.45 7.07 9.59
CA GLN A 59 -9.29 7.60 8.24
C GLN A 59 -8.10 7.01 7.50
N LEU A 60 -7.34 6.11 8.16
CA LEU A 60 -6.16 5.47 7.61
C LEU A 60 -6.47 4.01 7.25
N GLY A 61 -6.13 3.63 6.03
CA GLY A 61 -6.12 2.25 5.57
C GLY A 61 -4.69 1.71 5.41
N LEU A 62 -4.52 0.42 5.59
CA LEU A 62 -3.27 -0.30 5.36
C LEU A 62 -3.43 -1.27 4.20
N VAL A 63 -2.65 -1.09 3.14
CA VAL A 63 -2.55 -2.09 2.07
C VAL A 63 -1.58 -3.18 2.51
N TYR A 64 -2.11 -4.38 2.75
CA TYR A 64 -1.33 -5.51 3.24
C TYR A 64 -1.98 -6.83 2.83
N PRO A 65 -1.21 -7.88 2.49
CA PRO A 65 -1.78 -9.17 2.10
C PRO A 65 -2.70 -9.79 3.15
N LEU A 66 -3.67 -10.58 2.70
CA LEU A 66 -4.47 -11.43 3.59
C LEU A 66 -3.55 -12.37 4.35
N GLN A 67 -3.75 -12.45 5.65
CA GLN A 67 -3.16 -13.46 6.51
C GLN A 67 -4.27 -14.40 6.98
N ALA A 68 -4.06 -15.70 6.84
CA ALA A 68 -5.08 -16.72 7.10
C ALA A 68 -5.65 -16.69 8.55
N ASP A 69 -4.90 -16.14 9.50
CA ASP A 69 -5.21 -16.19 10.93
C ASP A 69 -5.61 -14.83 11.54
N THR A 70 -5.92 -13.82 10.73
CA THR A 70 -6.30 -12.54 11.29
C THR A 70 -7.79 -12.46 11.56
N ALA A 71 -8.15 -12.39 12.84
CA ALA A 71 -9.50 -11.98 13.30
C ALA A 71 -9.83 -10.51 12.93
N GLN A 72 -8.90 -9.82 12.28
CA GLN A 72 -9.01 -8.41 11.93
C GLN A 72 -9.85 -8.20 10.68
N ALA A 73 -10.65 -7.14 10.69
CA ALA A 73 -11.40 -6.69 9.54
C ALA A 73 -10.49 -6.44 8.33
N CYS A 74 -10.74 -7.14 7.25
CA CYS A 74 -9.97 -7.01 6.02
C CYS A 74 -10.92 -6.94 4.82
N TYR A 75 -10.63 -6.04 3.90
CA TYR A 75 -11.30 -5.97 2.60
C TYR A 75 -10.41 -6.56 1.52
N LEU A 76 -10.97 -7.39 0.69
CA LEU A 76 -10.38 -7.77 -0.58
C LEU A 76 -10.89 -6.80 -1.64
N LEU A 77 -9.98 -6.09 -2.31
CA LEU A 77 -10.31 -5.27 -3.47
C LEU A 77 -10.01 -6.10 -4.73
N GLN A 78 -11.06 -6.36 -5.49
CA GLN A 78 -10.97 -7.07 -6.76
C GLN A 78 -11.97 -6.46 -7.75
N GLN A 79 -11.50 -6.14 -8.96
CA GLN A 79 -12.32 -5.54 -10.02
C GLN A 79 -13.11 -4.29 -9.56
N GLY A 80 -12.46 -3.44 -8.76
CA GLY A 80 -13.07 -2.22 -8.23
C GLY A 80 -14.13 -2.43 -7.13
N GLN A 81 -14.34 -3.67 -6.68
CA GLN A 81 -15.31 -3.99 -5.63
C GLN A 81 -14.62 -4.40 -4.34
N TYR A 82 -15.09 -3.84 -3.23
CA TYR A 82 -14.64 -4.21 -1.89
C TYR A 82 -15.46 -5.40 -1.39
N GLN A 83 -14.79 -6.51 -1.09
CA GLN A 83 -15.40 -7.70 -0.50
C GLN A 83 -14.90 -7.86 0.94
N ALA A 84 -15.81 -7.82 1.91
CA ALA A 84 -15.46 -8.05 3.30
C ALA A 84 -15.00 -9.50 3.49
N GLN A 85 -13.79 -9.65 4.05
CA GLN A 85 -13.26 -10.92 4.52
C GLN A 85 -13.43 -10.94 6.04
N ASN A 86 -14.06 -11.95 6.60
CA ASN A 86 -14.47 -11.99 8.00
C ASN A 86 -15.50 -10.90 8.40
N PRO A 87 -16.75 -10.98 7.88
CA PRO A 87 -17.78 -9.96 8.13
C PRO A 87 -18.14 -9.77 9.61
N ALA A 88 -17.88 -10.75 10.48
CA ALA A 88 -18.13 -10.62 11.92
C ALA A 88 -17.19 -9.59 12.62
N ALA A 89 -16.09 -9.22 11.98
CA ALA A 89 -15.14 -8.23 12.53
C ALA A 89 -15.51 -6.78 12.13
N PHE A 90 -16.53 -6.58 11.30
CA PHE A 90 -16.93 -5.27 10.84
C PHE A 90 -18.18 -4.79 11.56
N THR A 91 -18.11 -3.61 12.15
CA THR A 91 -19.28 -2.88 12.62
C THR A 91 -19.95 -2.09 11.50
N GLU A 92 -19.18 -1.58 10.54
CA GLU A 92 -19.68 -0.89 9.33
C GLU A 92 -18.63 -0.92 8.22
N LEU A 93 -19.07 -1.07 6.96
CA LEU A 93 -18.21 -0.84 5.79
C LEU A 93 -17.83 0.64 5.69
N PRO A 94 -16.59 0.99 5.31
CA PRO A 94 -16.28 2.31 4.81
C PRO A 94 -16.96 2.48 3.45
N THR A 95 -18.28 2.64 3.47
CA THR A 95 -19.07 2.89 2.27
C THR A 95 -18.85 4.32 1.80
N ARG A 96 -19.09 4.57 0.50
CA ARG A 96 -19.07 5.94 -0.06
C ARG A 96 -19.95 6.94 0.71
N GLN A 97 -20.86 6.48 1.57
CA GLN A 97 -21.75 7.32 2.37
C GLN A 97 -21.07 7.94 3.58
N ASN A 98 -20.02 7.31 4.15
CA ASN A 98 -19.26 7.86 5.30
C ASN A 98 -17.87 8.40 4.93
N GLY A 99 -17.64 8.74 3.65
CA GLY A 99 -16.34 9.20 3.16
C GLY A 99 -15.39 8.02 2.91
N SER A 100 -15.11 7.72 1.64
CA SER A 100 -14.12 6.70 1.27
C SER A 100 -12.78 7.01 1.93
N ILE A 101 -12.11 5.99 2.47
CA ILE A 101 -10.74 6.14 2.97
C ILE A 101 -9.87 6.66 1.83
N LYS A 102 -9.30 7.84 2.04
CA LYS A 102 -8.42 8.50 1.06
C LYS A 102 -6.95 8.29 1.36
N HIS A 103 -6.63 7.92 2.59
CA HIS A 103 -5.27 7.82 3.12
C HIS A 103 -4.89 6.36 3.27
N TRP A 104 -3.89 5.92 2.50
CA TRP A 104 -3.45 4.53 2.50
C TRP A 104 -1.96 4.43 2.80
N VAL A 105 -1.61 3.56 3.73
CA VAL A 105 -0.22 3.21 4.04
C VAL A 105 0.16 1.94 3.29
N LEU A 106 1.34 1.97 2.68
CA LEU A 106 2.04 0.82 2.13
C LEU A 106 3.36 0.65 2.89
N LEU A 107 3.70 -0.58 3.25
CA LEU A 107 4.98 -0.88 3.91
C LEU A 107 6.04 -1.14 2.84
N ASP A 108 6.89 -0.14 2.60
CA ASP A 108 7.98 -0.22 1.63
C ASP A 108 9.23 -0.81 2.28
N ALA A 109 9.34 -2.14 2.21
CA ALA A 109 10.34 -2.94 2.89
C ALA A 109 10.44 -4.35 2.29
N THR A 110 11.40 -5.15 2.74
CA THR A 110 11.34 -6.60 2.50
C THR A 110 10.17 -7.21 3.28
N TRP A 111 9.68 -8.39 2.86
CA TRP A 111 8.55 -9.07 3.54
C TRP A 111 8.80 -9.30 5.03
N GLN A 112 10.01 -9.66 5.41
CA GLN A 112 10.39 -9.87 6.82
C GLN A 112 10.37 -8.54 7.59
N GLU A 113 10.90 -7.48 7.00
CA GLU A 113 10.89 -6.13 7.57
C GLU A 113 9.46 -5.58 7.66
N ALA A 114 8.65 -5.72 6.61
CA ALA A 114 7.25 -5.29 6.62
C ALA A 114 6.43 -5.98 7.72
N ALA A 115 6.60 -7.30 7.89
CA ALA A 115 5.96 -8.03 8.98
C ALA A 115 6.44 -7.55 10.36
N LYS A 116 7.73 -7.21 10.51
CA LYS A 116 8.28 -6.62 11.74
C LYS A 116 7.73 -5.22 11.98
N MET A 117 7.71 -4.37 10.96
CA MET A 117 7.16 -3.01 11.02
C MET A 117 5.70 -3.05 11.49
N LEU A 118 4.88 -3.91 10.90
CA LEU A 118 3.48 -4.06 11.28
C LEU A 118 3.31 -4.47 12.75
N ARG A 119 4.07 -5.50 13.21
CA ARG A 119 4.00 -5.94 14.62
C ARG A 119 4.45 -4.86 15.61
N GLN A 120 5.35 -3.98 15.19
CA GLN A 120 5.92 -2.91 16.03
C GLN A 120 5.24 -1.56 15.88
N SER A 121 4.14 -1.50 15.13
CA SER A 121 3.34 -0.29 14.88
C SER A 121 1.88 -0.55 15.26
N PRO A 122 1.52 -0.44 16.56
CA PRO A 122 0.16 -0.72 17.03
C PRO A 122 -0.93 0.06 16.29
N TYR A 123 -0.65 1.32 15.92
CA TYR A 123 -1.56 2.17 15.17
C TYR A 123 -1.93 1.61 13.79
N LEU A 124 -1.03 0.86 13.14
CA LEU A 124 -1.33 0.18 11.88
C LEU A 124 -2.20 -1.07 12.07
N GLN A 125 -2.19 -1.65 13.26
CA GLN A 125 -3.00 -2.83 13.54
C GLN A 125 -4.49 -2.48 13.70
N SER A 126 -4.82 -1.25 14.06
CA SER A 126 -6.19 -0.75 14.16
C SER A 126 -6.74 -0.19 12.85
N CYS A 127 -5.90 -0.03 11.81
CA CYS A 127 -6.33 0.49 10.52
C CYS A 127 -7.21 -0.51 9.75
N TYR A 128 -8.08 0.00 8.89
CA TYR A 128 -8.72 -0.82 7.89
C TYR A 128 -7.67 -1.50 7.00
N ARG A 129 -7.77 -2.81 6.84
CA ARG A 129 -6.87 -3.55 5.95
C ARG A 129 -7.48 -3.71 4.57
N LEU A 130 -6.66 -3.48 3.57
CA LEU A 130 -6.98 -3.73 2.17
C LEU A 130 -6.00 -4.75 1.62
N ALA A 131 -6.51 -5.91 1.24
CA ALA A 131 -5.75 -6.88 0.47
C ALA A 131 -6.10 -6.71 -1.01
N LEU A 132 -5.08 -6.73 -1.85
CA LEU A 132 -5.21 -6.74 -3.29
C LEU A 132 -5.06 -8.19 -3.78
N LYS A 133 -5.87 -8.58 -4.73
CA LYS A 133 -5.73 -9.84 -5.44
C LYS A 133 -5.23 -9.55 -6.84
N PRO A 134 -3.94 -9.69 -7.11
CA PRO A 134 -3.40 -9.42 -8.42
C PRO A 134 -3.89 -10.47 -9.42
N ASP A 135 -4.20 -10.02 -10.63
CA ASP A 135 -4.63 -10.90 -11.74
C ASP A 135 -3.45 -11.63 -12.38
N ALA A 136 -2.21 -11.18 -12.13
CA ALA A 136 -0.98 -11.73 -12.71
C ALA A 136 0.14 -11.89 -11.68
N PRO A 137 1.09 -12.81 -11.90
CA PRO A 137 2.28 -12.92 -11.07
C PRO A 137 3.17 -11.68 -11.21
N SER A 138 4.03 -11.45 -10.20
CA SER A 138 5.00 -10.35 -10.22
C SER A 138 5.94 -10.42 -11.42
N LEU A 139 6.17 -9.28 -12.05
CA LEU A 139 7.13 -9.07 -13.13
C LEU A 139 8.48 -8.54 -12.64
N TYR A 140 8.63 -8.27 -11.35
CA TYR A 140 9.83 -7.68 -10.77
C TYR A 140 11.00 -8.68 -10.75
N LYS A 141 12.07 -8.38 -11.47
CA LYS A 141 13.22 -9.30 -11.69
C LYS A 141 14.43 -9.02 -10.81
N LEU A 142 14.54 -7.83 -10.24
CA LEU A 142 15.75 -7.40 -9.53
C LEU A 142 15.84 -7.87 -8.07
N ARG A 143 14.84 -8.58 -7.56
CA ARG A 143 14.84 -9.13 -6.20
C ARG A 143 15.17 -10.62 -6.22
N ARG A 144 16.30 -11.02 -5.59
CA ARG A 144 16.82 -12.40 -5.64
C ARG A 144 15.96 -13.47 -4.95
N ASN A 145 15.11 -13.13 -3.99
CA ASN A 145 14.35 -14.11 -3.18
C ASN A 145 12.87 -13.69 -3.09
N GLN A 146 12.23 -13.48 -4.23
CA GLN A 146 10.82 -13.15 -4.25
C GLN A 146 9.98 -14.40 -3.98
N LYS A 147 9.09 -14.34 -2.99
CA LYS A 147 8.12 -15.41 -2.76
C LYS A 147 7.12 -15.43 -3.92
N ALA A 148 6.72 -16.61 -4.35
CA ALA A 148 5.68 -16.75 -5.36
C ALA A 148 4.42 -15.97 -4.96
N GLY A 149 3.89 -15.13 -5.87
CA GLY A 149 2.73 -14.28 -5.64
C GLY A 149 3.00 -12.99 -4.84
N ALA A 150 4.25 -12.72 -4.44
CA ALA A 150 4.59 -11.48 -3.74
C ALA A 150 4.86 -10.36 -4.75
N LEU A 151 4.16 -9.24 -4.63
CA LEU A 151 4.37 -8.03 -5.41
C LEU A 151 5.44 -7.13 -4.77
N CYS A 152 6.17 -6.37 -5.57
CA CYS A 152 6.98 -5.26 -5.08
C CYS A 152 6.10 -4.01 -4.84
N THR A 153 6.65 -2.98 -4.19
CA THR A 153 5.90 -1.76 -3.84
C THR A 153 5.27 -1.10 -5.06
N ALA A 154 5.99 -0.97 -6.18
CA ALA A 154 5.43 -0.40 -7.41
C ALA A 154 4.27 -1.24 -7.97
N GLU A 155 4.40 -2.57 -7.97
CA GLU A 155 3.34 -3.47 -8.44
C GLU A 155 2.09 -3.39 -7.55
N VAL A 156 2.26 -3.30 -6.22
CA VAL A 156 1.14 -3.09 -5.29
C VAL A 156 0.42 -1.78 -5.59
N VAL A 157 1.17 -0.70 -5.87
CA VAL A 157 0.57 0.60 -6.23
C VAL A 157 -0.11 0.52 -7.59
N MET A 158 0.50 -0.10 -8.61
CA MET A 158 -0.13 -0.29 -9.92
C MET A 158 -1.47 -1.04 -9.80
N GLU A 159 -1.50 -2.09 -8.99
CA GLU A 159 -2.72 -2.85 -8.73
C GLU A 159 -3.79 -1.98 -8.03
N LEU A 160 -3.40 -1.24 -6.99
CA LEU A 160 -4.30 -0.33 -6.30
C LEU A 160 -4.88 0.73 -7.24
N LEU A 161 -4.05 1.35 -8.10
CA LEU A 161 -4.47 2.34 -9.09
C LEU A 161 -5.43 1.75 -10.12
N GLN A 162 -5.15 0.54 -10.61
CA GLN A 162 -6.04 -0.21 -11.50
C GLN A 162 -7.42 -0.41 -10.87
N GLN A 163 -7.45 -0.91 -9.65
CA GLN A 163 -8.68 -1.25 -8.93
C GLN A 163 -9.49 -0.01 -8.52
N THR A 164 -8.83 1.13 -8.36
CA THR A 164 -9.46 2.40 -7.96
C THR A 164 -9.75 3.34 -9.14
N GLY A 165 -9.42 2.94 -10.37
CA GLY A 165 -9.77 3.67 -11.59
C GLY A 165 -8.79 4.78 -12.00
N PHE A 166 -7.59 4.85 -11.39
CA PHE A 166 -6.51 5.78 -11.77
C PHE A 166 -5.63 5.20 -12.87
N ILE A 167 -6.24 4.92 -14.04
CA ILE A 167 -5.60 4.16 -15.12
C ILE A 167 -4.40 4.91 -15.72
N ASN A 168 -4.52 6.22 -15.94
CA ASN A 168 -3.44 7.02 -16.52
C ASN A 168 -2.20 7.04 -15.60
N GLU A 169 -2.41 7.20 -14.30
CA GLU A 169 -1.34 7.17 -13.30
C GLU A 169 -0.69 5.79 -13.21
N LYS A 170 -1.49 4.72 -13.32
CA LYS A 170 -0.96 3.35 -13.42
C LYS A 170 -0.06 3.18 -14.65
N GLU A 171 -0.49 3.63 -15.81
CA GLU A 171 0.28 3.52 -17.07
C GLU A 171 1.62 4.26 -16.97
N GLN A 172 1.64 5.45 -16.38
CA GLN A 172 2.87 6.21 -16.14
C GLN A 172 3.84 5.42 -15.24
N LEU A 173 3.34 4.83 -14.16
CA LEU A 173 4.16 4.01 -13.26
C LEU A 173 4.66 2.75 -13.96
N MET A 174 3.83 2.11 -14.78
CA MET A 174 4.20 0.91 -15.53
C MET A 174 5.33 1.16 -16.52
N LEU A 175 5.31 2.29 -17.24
CA LEU A 175 6.38 2.65 -18.17
C LEU A 175 7.73 2.78 -17.44
N LEU A 176 7.77 3.49 -16.32
CA LEU A 176 9.00 3.61 -15.51
C LEU A 176 9.45 2.27 -14.93
N PHE A 177 8.52 1.43 -14.51
CA PHE A 177 8.80 0.12 -13.96
C PHE A 177 9.39 -0.82 -15.01
N ASP A 178 8.89 -0.80 -16.24
CA ASP A 178 9.42 -1.60 -17.35
C ASP A 178 10.85 -1.20 -17.73
N GLU A 179 11.15 0.10 -17.74
CA GLU A 179 12.52 0.59 -17.96
C GLU A 179 13.46 0.17 -16.82
N PHE A 180 12.97 0.26 -15.58
CA PHE A 180 13.73 -0.13 -14.40
C PHE A 180 14.08 -1.61 -14.38
N ASN A 181 13.17 -2.48 -14.80
CA ASN A 181 13.37 -3.92 -14.90
C ASN A 181 14.35 -4.38 -16.00
N LYS A 182 14.74 -3.51 -16.91
CA LYS A 182 15.71 -3.80 -17.98
C LYS A 182 17.16 -3.63 -17.52
N ARG A 183 17.39 -3.06 -16.33
CA ARG A 183 18.73 -2.87 -15.72
C ARG A 183 19.28 -4.18 -15.18
#